data_4f1b390dc07dbdbe97e7666752f8a416
#
_entry.id   4f1b390dc07dbdbe97e7666752f8a416
#
_cell.length_a   1.000
_cell.length_b   1.000
_cell.length_c   1.000
_cell.angle_alpha   90.00
_cell.angle_beta   90.00
_cell.angle_gamma   90.00
#
_symmetry.space_group_name_H-M   'P 1'
#
loop_
_entity.id
_entity.type
_entity.pdbx_description
1 polymer ?
#
loop_
_entity_poly.entity_id
_entity_poly.type
_entity_poly.pdbx_seq_one_letter_code
_entity_poly.pdbx_strand_id
1 'polypeptide(L)'
;MDAKLKEKIMSENSQRMLAKRLGCRQQTISLWLIKGVPDGKVLLFSEALGWMVTPHEIRPDLYPGRYDGLPEYMRPTTQEQA
;
A
#
# COMPACT_ATOMS: atom_id res chain seq x y z
N MET A 1 -9.05 0.77 -8.00
CA MET A 1 -8.75 0.17 -6.68
C MET A 1 -10.05 -0.29 -6.03
N ASP A 2 -10.00 -1.38 -5.31
CA ASP A 2 -11.17 -1.91 -4.66
C ASP A 2 -11.77 -0.92 -3.65
N ALA A 3 -13.08 -0.82 -3.60
CA ALA A 3 -13.77 0.15 -2.74
C ALA A 3 -13.47 -0.08 -1.27
N LYS A 4 -13.38 -1.32 -0.84
CA LYS A 4 -13.08 -1.63 0.55
C LYS A 4 -11.67 -1.25 0.91
N LEU A 5 -10.75 -1.43 -0.01
CA LEU A 5 -9.36 -1.08 0.22
C LEU A 5 -9.21 0.44 0.28
N LYS A 6 -9.90 1.14 -0.61
CA LYS A 6 -9.89 2.60 -0.62
C LYS A 6 -10.44 3.13 0.71
N GLU A 7 -11.51 2.52 1.21
CA GLU A 7 -12.12 2.93 2.46
C GLU A 7 -11.16 2.69 3.62
N LYS A 8 -10.48 1.55 3.62
CA LYS A 8 -9.50 1.22 4.65
C LYS A 8 -8.36 2.26 4.67
N ILE A 9 -7.88 2.63 3.50
CA ILE A 9 -6.81 3.61 3.39
C ILE A 9 -7.29 4.96 3.92
N MET A 10 -8.46 5.39 3.51
CA MET A 10 -8.94 6.72 3.87
C MET A 10 -9.45 6.82 5.30
N SER A 11 -9.68 5.71 5.97
CA SER A 11 -10.13 5.75 7.36
C SER A 11 -9.02 6.22 8.29
N GLU A 12 -7.76 5.98 7.94
CA GLU A 12 -6.63 6.34 8.80
C GLU A 12 -5.76 7.43 8.19
N ASN A 13 -5.93 7.76 6.93
CA ASN A 13 -5.06 8.66 6.22
C ASN A 13 -5.83 9.63 5.36
N SER A 14 -5.27 10.81 5.11
CA SER A 14 -5.87 11.72 4.15
C SER A 14 -5.02 11.69 2.88
N GLN A 15 -5.63 12.05 1.75
CA GLN A 15 -4.90 12.13 0.49
C GLN A 15 -3.79 13.14 0.59
N ARG A 16 -4.05 14.23 1.30
CA ARG A 16 -3.07 15.30 1.47
C ARG A 16 -1.84 14.81 2.24
N MET A 17 -2.05 14.03 3.30
CA MET A 17 -0.95 13.51 4.06
C MET A 17 -0.13 12.52 3.28
N LEU A 18 -0.81 11.63 2.53
CA LEU A 18 -0.10 10.65 1.72
C LEU A 18 0.70 11.34 0.61
N ALA A 19 0.14 12.37 0.01
CA ALA A 19 0.84 13.12 -1.03
C ALA A 19 2.10 13.76 -0.46
N LYS A 20 2.01 14.29 0.75
CA LYS A 20 3.14 14.92 1.39
C LYS A 20 4.23 13.89 1.72
N ARG A 21 3.84 12.74 2.24
CA ARG A 21 4.80 11.69 2.56
C ARG A 21 5.50 11.14 1.31
N LEU A 22 4.77 11.07 0.20
CA LEU A 22 5.32 10.53 -1.03
C LEU A 22 5.96 11.58 -1.93
N GLY A 23 5.84 12.85 -1.56
CA GLY A 23 6.43 13.91 -2.37
C GLY A 23 5.73 14.10 -3.70
N CYS A 24 4.43 13.88 -3.76
CA CYS A 24 3.67 14.03 -5.00
C CYS A 24 2.44 14.91 -4.75
N ARG A 25 1.66 15.11 -5.78
CA ARG A 25 0.46 15.94 -5.67
C ARG A 25 -0.71 15.14 -5.15
N GLN A 26 -1.64 15.82 -4.48
CA GLN A 26 -2.83 15.19 -3.97
C GLN A 26 -3.65 14.55 -5.10
N GLN A 27 -3.65 15.15 -6.27
CA GLN A 27 -4.34 14.60 -7.43
C GLN A 27 -3.77 13.26 -7.84
N THR A 28 -2.47 13.06 -7.66
CA THR A 28 -1.81 11.80 -7.98
C THR A 28 -2.36 10.70 -7.05
N ILE A 29 -2.50 11.02 -5.77
CA ILE A 29 -3.05 10.05 -4.81
C ILE A 29 -4.50 9.73 -5.18
N SER A 30 -5.28 10.75 -5.52
CA SER A 30 -6.66 10.56 -5.90
C SER A 30 -6.77 9.63 -7.11
N LEU A 31 -5.88 9.82 -8.08
CA LEU A 31 -5.87 8.99 -9.29
C LEU A 31 -5.53 7.54 -8.93
N TRP A 32 -4.57 7.33 -8.05
CA TRP A 32 -4.19 5.99 -7.65
C TRP A 32 -5.32 5.28 -6.89
N LEU A 33 -6.10 6.02 -6.12
CA LEU A 33 -7.21 5.43 -5.40
C LEU A 33 -8.33 5.01 -6.37
N ILE A 34 -8.40 5.63 -7.52
CA ILE A 34 -9.41 5.28 -8.52
C ILE A 34 -8.90 4.22 -9.49
N LYS A 35 -7.73 4.45 -10.07
CA LYS A 35 -7.21 3.59 -11.12
C LYS A 35 -6.21 2.53 -10.66
N GLY A 36 -5.68 2.68 -9.47
CA GLY A 36 -4.67 1.76 -8.95
C GLY A 36 -3.30 2.38 -8.93
N VAL A 37 -2.42 1.82 -8.11
CA VAL A 37 -1.07 2.34 -7.93
C VAL A 37 -0.15 1.77 -9.00
N PRO A 38 0.67 2.60 -9.65
CA PRO A 38 1.61 2.11 -10.67
C PRO A 38 2.60 1.10 -10.09
N ASP A 39 3.09 0.20 -10.94
CA ASP A 39 4.01 -0.86 -10.54
C ASP A 39 5.17 -0.35 -9.68
N GLY A 40 5.82 0.69 -10.12
CA GLY A 40 7.00 1.19 -9.43
C GLY A 40 6.73 1.99 -8.18
N LYS A 41 5.47 2.19 -7.81
CA LYS A 41 5.11 2.99 -6.64
C LYS A 41 4.42 2.20 -5.54
N VAL A 42 4.19 0.91 -5.75
CA VAL A 42 3.45 0.09 -4.80
C VAL A 42 4.13 0.03 -3.44
N LEU A 43 5.42 -0.23 -3.42
CA LEU A 43 6.16 -0.34 -2.16
C LEU A 43 6.20 0.98 -1.42
N LEU A 44 6.42 2.07 -2.15
CA LEU A 44 6.46 3.40 -1.53
C LEU A 44 5.09 3.77 -0.95
N PHE A 45 4.02 3.42 -1.65
CA PHE A 45 2.67 3.71 -1.21
C PHE A 45 2.36 2.92 0.06
N SER A 46 2.70 1.63 0.07
CA SER A 46 2.48 0.78 1.24
C SER A 46 3.28 1.28 2.44
N GLU A 47 4.53 1.69 2.20
CA GLU A 47 5.37 2.22 3.26
C GLU A 47 4.78 3.50 3.84
N ALA A 48 4.26 4.37 2.98
CA ALA A 48 3.64 5.62 3.42
C ALA A 48 2.40 5.36 4.29
N LEU A 49 1.79 4.20 4.13
CA LEU A 49 0.65 3.79 4.93
C LEU A 49 1.09 3.02 6.19
N GLY A 50 2.39 2.99 6.47
CA GLY A 50 2.91 2.28 7.63
C GLY A 50 2.77 0.78 7.51
N TRP A 51 2.68 0.28 6.29
CA TRP A 51 2.50 -1.12 5.95
C TRP A 51 1.15 -1.68 6.45
N MET A 52 0.22 -0.80 6.85
CA MET A 52 -1.10 -1.23 7.26
C MET A 52 -1.87 -1.81 6.08
N VAL A 53 -1.55 -1.34 4.89
CA VAL A 53 -2.08 -1.90 3.65
C VAL A 53 -0.85 -2.48 2.95
N THR A 54 -0.85 -3.78 2.70
CA THR A 54 0.32 -4.46 2.16
C THR A 54 0.40 -4.32 0.64
N PRO A 55 1.59 -4.51 0.08
CA PRO A 55 1.72 -4.51 -1.38
C PRO A 55 0.81 -5.54 -2.04
N HIS A 56 0.62 -6.70 -1.38
CA HIS A 56 -0.30 -7.73 -1.88
C HIS A 56 -1.73 -7.19 -1.99
N GLU A 57 -2.17 -6.42 -1.00
CA GLU A 57 -3.53 -5.87 -1.05
C GLU A 57 -3.66 -4.82 -2.15
N ILE A 58 -2.60 -4.07 -2.41
CA ILE A 58 -2.63 -3.00 -3.41
C ILE A 58 -2.56 -3.59 -4.83
N ARG A 59 -1.63 -4.49 -5.05
CA ARG A 59 -1.43 -5.09 -6.37
C ARG A 59 -1.17 -6.58 -6.24
N PRO A 60 -2.22 -7.39 -6.04
CA PRO A 60 -2.02 -8.85 -5.90
C PRO A 60 -1.47 -9.51 -7.15
N ASP A 61 -1.60 -8.86 -8.30
CA ASP A 61 -1.02 -9.37 -9.53
C ASP A 61 0.51 -9.28 -9.51
N LEU A 62 1.07 -8.27 -8.85
CA LEU A 62 2.51 -8.09 -8.75
C LEU A 62 3.06 -8.74 -7.48
N TYR A 63 2.28 -8.80 -6.44
CA TYR A 63 2.70 -9.35 -5.15
C TYR A 63 1.70 -10.42 -4.75
N PRO A 64 1.78 -11.60 -5.38
CA PRO A 64 0.79 -12.66 -5.15
C PRO A 64 0.80 -13.28 -3.77
N GLY A 65 1.92 -13.23 -3.07
CA GLY A 65 1.99 -13.76 -1.73
C GLY A 65 1.54 -12.73 -0.72
N ARG A 66 0.82 -13.16 0.29
CA ARG A 66 0.26 -12.25 1.30
C ARG A 66 1.29 -11.29 1.90
N TYR A 67 2.52 -11.74 2.05
CA TYR A 67 3.55 -10.92 2.66
C TYR A 67 4.63 -10.45 1.68
N ASP A 68 4.39 -10.64 0.39
CA ASP A 68 5.36 -10.21 -0.62
C ASP A 68 5.53 -8.71 -0.56
N GLY A 69 6.76 -8.27 -0.68
CA GLY A 69 7.07 -6.84 -0.69
C GLY A 69 7.20 -6.22 0.69
N LEU A 70 6.79 -6.92 1.75
CA LEU A 70 6.91 -6.36 3.08
C LEU A 70 8.35 -6.47 3.58
N PRO A 71 8.82 -5.50 4.36
CA PRO A 71 10.14 -5.61 4.95
C PRO A 71 10.15 -6.75 5.95
N GLU A 72 11.32 -7.32 6.19
CA GLU A 72 11.45 -8.48 7.04
C GLU A 72 10.84 -8.28 8.43
N TYR A 73 11.01 -7.13 9.02
CA TYR A 73 10.48 -6.88 10.35
C TYR A 73 8.95 -6.82 10.42
N MET A 74 8.29 -6.71 9.26
CA MET A 74 6.84 -6.69 9.20
C MET A 74 6.27 -8.06 8.84
N ARG A 75 7.11 -9.05 8.55
CA ARG A 75 6.64 -10.38 8.20
C ARG A 75 6.46 -11.20 9.47
N PRO A 76 5.48 -12.09 9.48
CA PRO A 76 5.29 -12.95 10.64
C PRO A 76 6.49 -13.88 10.78
N THR A 77 6.83 -14.19 12.04
CA THR A 77 7.98 -15.02 12.26
C THR A 77 7.63 -16.48 12.36
N THR A 78 6.40 -16.78 12.19
CA THR A 78 6.04 -18.14 12.36
C THR A 78 6.64 -19.03 11.40
N GLN A 79 7.10 -18.46 10.40
CA GLN A 79 7.58 -19.25 9.46
C GLN A 79 8.67 -19.96 9.94
N GLU A 80 9.14 -19.51 10.89
CA GLU A 80 10.24 -20.12 11.27
C GLU A 80 9.88 -21.37 11.61
N GLN A 81 8.89 -21.51 11.73
CA GLN A 81 8.54 -22.63 12.10
C GLN A 81 8.82 -23.43 11.14
N ALA A 82 9.17 -22.94 10.45
CA ALA A 82 9.45 -23.81 9.58
C ALA A 82 10.15 -24.88 9.72
#